data_e6613d4c169120bbcab621c24dafb996
#
_entry.id   e6613d4c169120bbcab621c24dafb996
#
_cell.length_a   1.000
_cell.length_b   1.000
_cell.length_c   1.000
_cell.angle_alpha   90.00
_cell.angle_beta   90.00
_cell.angle_gamma   90.00
#
_symmetry.space_group_name_H-M   'P 1'
#
loop_
_entity.id
_entity.type
_entity.pdbx_description
1 polymer ?
#
loop_
_entity_poly.entity_id
_entity_poly.type
_entity_poly.pdbx_seq_one_letter_code
_entity_poly.pdbx_strand_id
1 'polypeptide(L)'
;MELLDRVKTNPNICGVELAFTGTLIPSKILDWQQFSNSIMSGTDFSKAHFGLGSVSFSEESDNSNSGPSYKQSISIRFPSTDDKRAERLAMMQEVTFLKLKLTNGLDIVIGRNDFVQNARPKIKIKTNIKTAEAVFETVSIFPSGFVPNPDAYGLPAFIPLTLY
;
A
#
# COMPACT_ATOMS: atom_id res chain seq x y z
N MET A 1 15.28 -23.98 -5.73
CA MET A 1 14.81 -22.62 -5.33
C MET A 1 15.68 -22.18 -4.17
N GLU A 2 16.54 -21.22 -4.36
CA GLU A 2 17.25 -20.61 -3.24
C GLU A 2 16.25 -19.76 -2.46
N LEU A 3 16.05 -20.10 -1.20
CA LEU A 3 15.08 -19.44 -0.32
C LEU A 3 15.50 -18.00 -0.01
N LEU A 4 16.78 -17.69 -0.19
CA LEU A 4 17.38 -16.37 0.02
C LEU A 4 18.19 -15.99 -1.22
N ASP A 5 17.50 -15.44 -2.20
CA ASP A 5 18.20 -14.81 -3.32
C ASP A 5 18.84 -13.50 -2.87
N ARG A 6 20.02 -13.16 -3.39
CA ARG A 6 20.70 -11.93 -3.00
C ARG A 6 19.86 -10.71 -3.35
N VAL A 7 19.39 -10.03 -2.32
CA VAL A 7 18.76 -8.70 -2.50
C VAL A 7 19.84 -7.73 -2.99
N LYS A 8 19.76 -7.36 -4.25
CA LYS A 8 20.76 -6.49 -4.90
C LYS A 8 20.58 -5.00 -4.56
N THR A 9 19.39 -4.61 -4.08
CA THR A 9 19.07 -3.20 -3.77
C THR A 9 18.17 -3.13 -2.55
N ASN A 10 18.40 -2.14 -1.69
CA ASN A 10 17.44 -1.79 -0.65
C ASN A 10 16.45 -0.77 -1.23
N PRO A 11 15.20 -1.16 -1.50
CA PRO A 11 14.22 -0.23 -2.01
C PRO A 11 13.80 0.77 -0.92
N ASN A 12 13.65 2.03 -1.32
CA ASN A 12 13.07 3.07 -0.47
C ASN A 12 11.65 3.39 -0.96
N ILE A 13 10.81 3.86 -0.07
CA ILE A 13 9.48 4.35 -0.43
C ILE A 13 9.65 5.69 -1.13
N CYS A 14 9.22 5.77 -2.39
CA CYS A 14 9.28 6.98 -3.21
C CYS A 14 7.92 7.55 -3.57
N GLY A 15 6.83 6.89 -3.19
CA GLY A 15 5.47 7.36 -3.45
C GLY A 15 4.46 6.67 -2.55
N VAL A 16 3.37 7.38 -2.27
CA VAL A 16 2.19 6.85 -1.59
C VAL A 16 0.96 7.20 -2.38
N GLU A 17 0.12 6.22 -2.60
CA GLU A 17 -1.19 6.41 -3.20
C GLU A 17 -2.26 5.85 -2.27
N LEU A 18 -3.36 6.55 -2.16
CA LEU A 18 -4.48 6.23 -1.29
C LEU A 18 -5.72 5.92 -2.12
N ALA A 19 -6.51 4.97 -1.67
CA ALA A 19 -7.82 4.70 -2.24
C ALA A 19 -8.89 4.74 -1.15
N PHE A 20 -10.01 5.35 -1.48
CA PHE A 20 -11.17 5.52 -0.59
C PHE A 20 -12.28 4.53 -0.91
N THR A 21 -12.25 3.97 -2.11
CA THR A 21 -13.18 2.96 -2.60
C THR A 21 -12.41 1.76 -3.12
N GLY A 22 -13.08 0.66 -3.24
CA GLY A 22 -12.52 -0.56 -3.78
C GLY A 22 -13.03 -1.77 -3.00
N THR A 23 -13.15 -2.87 -3.70
CA THR A 23 -13.58 -4.15 -3.13
C THR A 23 -12.64 -5.26 -3.58
N LEU A 24 -12.36 -6.17 -2.67
CA LEU A 24 -11.70 -7.43 -3.05
C LEU A 24 -12.68 -8.29 -3.84
N ILE A 25 -12.18 -8.94 -4.88
CA ILE A 25 -12.94 -9.92 -5.64
C ILE A 25 -12.69 -11.29 -4.98
N PRO A 26 -13.66 -11.87 -4.27
CA PRO A 26 -13.42 -13.05 -3.44
C PRO A 26 -13.23 -14.33 -4.24
N SER A 27 -13.60 -14.37 -5.51
CA SER A 27 -13.54 -15.58 -6.31
C SER A 27 -12.10 -15.89 -6.75
N LYS A 28 -11.54 -16.99 -6.26
CA LYS A 28 -10.28 -17.58 -6.73
C LYS A 28 -8.98 -16.98 -6.18
N ILE A 29 -9.03 -16.33 -5.02
CA ILE A 29 -7.80 -15.89 -4.35
C ILE A 29 -7.18 -17.12 -3.65
N LEU A 30 -6.06 -17.63 -4.18
CA LEU A 30 -5.38 -18.81 -3.70
C LEU A 30 -4.04 -18.50 -3.02
N ASP A 31 -3.45 -17.33 -3.31
CA ASP A 31 -2.15 -16.93 -2.80
C ASP A 31 -2.03 -15.41 -2.63
N TRP A 32 -0.91 -14.95 -2.04
CA TRP A 32 -0.64 -13.56 -1.78
C TRP A 32 -0.57 -12.69 -3.05
N GLN A 33 -0.11 -13.25 -4.16
CA GLN A 33 0.03 -12.52 -5.42
C GLN A 33 -1.35 -12.22 -6.03
N GLN A 34 -2.23 -13.20 -6.01
CA GLN A 34 -3.61 -13.01 -6.46
C GLN A 34 -4.36 -12.03 -5.56
N PHE A 35 -4.10 -12.09 -4.25
CA PHE A 35 -4.66 -11.16 -3.28
C PHE A 35 -4.23 -9.72 -3.57
N SER A 36 -2.94 -9.47 -3.73
CA SER A 36 -2.40 -8.14 -4.06
C SER A 36 -2.87 -7.63 -5.42
N ASN A 37 -2.89 -8.49 -6.44
CA ASN A 37 -3.39 -8.14 -7.78
C ASN A 37 -4.89 -7.82 -7.76
N SER A 38 -5.67 -8.51 -6.93
CA SER A 38 -7.11 -8.23 -6.77
C SER A 38 -7.35 -6.85 -6.20
N ILE A 39 -6.55 -6.41 -5.23
CA ILE A 39 -6.61 -5.04 -4.71
C ILE A 39 -6.26 -4.04 -5.83
N MET A 40 -5.20 -4.29 -6.59
CA MET A 40 -4.75 -3.40 -7.66
C MET A 40 -5.77 -3.24 -8.78
N SER A 41 -6.42 -4.33 -9.20
CA SER A 41 -7.34 -4.32 -10.35
C SER A 41 -8.70 -3.71 -10.06
N GLY A 42 -9.13 -3.73 -8.81
CA GLY A 42 -10.47 -3.27 -8.39
C GLY A 42 -10.51 -1.89 -7.74
N THR A 43 -9.41 -1.13 -7.78
CA THR A 43 -9.25 0.05 -6.95
C THR A 43 -8.63 1.22 -7.70
N ASP A 44 -9.26 2.39 -7.60
CA ASP A 44 -8.71 3.65 -8.09
C ASP A 44 -7.84 4.30 -7.02
N PHE A 45 -6.56 4.46 -7.31
CA PHE A 45 -5.59 5.06 -6.43
C PHE A 45 -5.31 6.53 -6.79
N SER A 46 -5.33 7.38 -5.79
CA SER A 46 -4.96 8.80 -5.91
C SER A 46 -3.63 9.05 -5.22
N LYS A 47 -2.75 9.79 -5.89
CA LYS A 47 -1.44 10.17 -5.33
C LYS A 47 -1.62 11.02 -4.06
N ALA A 48 -0.91 10.65 -3.01
CA ALA A 48 -0.79 11.45 -1.81
C ALA A 48 0.55 12.16 -1.78
N HIS A 49 0.53 13.42 -1.33
CA HIS A 49 1.78 14.16 -1.11
C HIS A 49 2.43 13.68 0.19
N PHE A 50 3.74 13.41 0.14
CA PHE A 50 4.53 13.04 1.32
C PHE A 50 5.96 13.59 1.18
N GLY A 51 6.64 13.76 2.30
CA GLY A 51 8.08 14.06 2.32
C GLY A 51 8.92 12.77 2.33
N LEU A 52 10.11 12.82 1.75
CA LEU A 52 11.07 11.72 1.83
C LEU A 52 11.35 11.37 3.31
N GLY A 53 11.32 10.09 3.64
CA GLY A 53 11.52 9.60 5.01
C GLY A 53 10.34 9.82 5.97
N SER A 54 9.22 10.35 5.50
CA SER A 54 8.02 10.55 6.31
C SER A 54 7.06 9.35 6.31
N VAL A 55 7.37 8.31 5.56
CA VAL A 55 6.57 7.09 5.44
C VAL A 55 7.40 5.89 5.89
N SER A 56 6.81 5.07 6.74
CA SER A 56 7.39 3.79 7.18
C SER A 56 6.36 2.68 7.02
N PHE A 57 6.86 1.50 6.69
CA PHE A 57 6.09 0.26 6.60
C PHE A 57 6.73 -0.79 7.50
N SER A 58 5.90 -1.54 8.21
CA SER A 58 6.30 -2.72 8.97
C SER A 58 5.29 -3.83 8.82
N GLU A 59 5.78 -5.06 8.83
CA GLU A 59 4.96 -6.27 8.82
C GLU A 59 5.50 -7.25 9.86
N GLU A 60 4.60 -7.79 10.68
CA GLU A 60 4.89 -8.81 11.67
C GLU A 60 3.96 -10.00 11.46
N SER A 61 4.52 -11.21 11.49
CA SER A 61 3.72 -12.44 11.42
C SER A 61 3.47 -13.01 12.81
N ASP A 62 2.25 -13.50 13.03
CA ASP A 62 1.87 -14.25 14.21
C ASP A 62 1.24 -15.58 13.80
N ASN A 63 1.65 -16.65 14.48
CA ASN A 63 1.12 -17.99 14.27
C ASN A 63 0.22 -18.37 15.43
N SER A 64 -1.07 -18.45 15.17
CA SER A 64 -2.07 -18.93 16.11
C SER A 64 -2.59 -20.31 15.73
N ASN A 65 -3.40 -20.90 16.60
CA ASN A 65 -4.08 -22.16 16.29
C ASN A 65 -5.03 -22.05 15.08
N SER A 66 -5.40 -20.82 14.70
CA SER A 66 -6.25 -20.53 13.54
C SER A 66 -5.46 -20.33 12.24
N GLY A 67 -4.15 -20.45 12.30
CA GLY A 67 -3.26 -20.23 11.17
C GLY A 67 -2.39 -18.98 11.28
N PRO A 68 -1.55 -18.72 10.28
CA PRO A 68 -0.71 -17.53 10.25
C PRO A 68 -1.55 -16.28 9.97
N SER A 69 -1.19 -15.19 10.61
CA SER A 69 -1.71 -13.85 10.35
C SER A 69 -0.56 -12.86 10.24
N TYR A 70 -0.77 -11.81 9.44
CA TYR A 70 0.23 -10.78 9.14
C TYR A 70 -0.32 -9.42 9.55
N LYS A 71 0.28 -8.83 10.58
CA LYS A 71 -0.04 -7.47 11.00
C LYS A 71 0.79 -6.49 10.21
N GLN A 72 0.13 -5.71 9.37
CA GLN A 72 0.74 -4.70 8.51
C GLN A 72 0.45 -3.32 9.05
N SER A 73 1.47 -2.47 9.13
CA SER A 73 1.36 -1.11 9.62
C SER A 73 2.08 -0.14 8.71
N ILE A 74 1.40 0.93 8.31
CA ILE A 74 1.97 2.06 7.59
C ILE A 74 1.79 3.31 8.43
N SER A 75 2.89 4.02 8.68
CA SER A 75 2.84 5.36 9.27
C SER A 75 3.20 6.41 8.22
N ILE A 76 2.37 7.42 8.09
CA ILE A 76 2.57 8.56 7.19
C ILE A 76 2.58 9.83 8.02
N ARG A 77 3.67 10.59 7.94
CA ARG A 77 3.80 11.90 8.59
C ARG A 77 3.76 13.01 7.55
N PHE A 78 2.91 13.99 7.74
CA PHE A 78 2.70 15.11 6.82
C PHE A 78 2.49 16.45 7.54
N PRO A 79 2.79 17.59 6.88
CA PRO A 79 2.50 18.89 7.46
C PRO A 79 0.99 19.12 7.57
N SER A 80 0.56 19.78 8.64
CA SER A 80 -0.86 20.04 8.92
C SER A 80 -1.10 21.51 9.31
N THR A 81 -0.46 22.43 8.60
CA THR A 81 -0.49 23.88 8.92
C THR A 81 -1.38 24.70 7.98
N ASP A 82 -1.99 24.07 6.98
CA ASP A 82 -2.85 24.72 6.00
C ASP A 82 -4.33 24.79 6.42
N ASP A 83 -5.08 25.61 5.75
CA ASP A 83 -6.51 25.85 5.96
C ASP A 83 -7.39 24.59 5.71
N LYS A 84 -6.93 23.67 4.87
CA LYS A 84 -7.61 22.39 4.56
C LYS A 84 -7.29 21.25 5.53
N ARG A 85 -6.64 21.57 6.64
CA ARG A 85 -6.22 20.59 7.64
C ARG A 85 -7.36 19.66 8.08
N ALA A 86 -8.51 20.21 8.46
CA ALA A 86 -9.64 19.44 8.97
C ALA A 86 -10.21 18.48 7.92
N GLU A 87 -10.36 18.96 6.68
CA GLU A 87 -10.82 18.15 5.55
C GLU A 87 -9.87 16.97 5.26
N ARG A 88 -8.56 17.24 5.22
CA ARG A 88 -7.54 16.22 5.00
C ARG A 88 -7.52 15.14 6.08
N LEU A 89 -7.63 15.55 7.34
CA LEU A 89 -7.69 14.60 8.46
C LEU A 89 -8.96 13.74 8.41
N ALA A 90 -10.08 14.32 8.02
CA ALA A 90 -11.32 13.57 7.81
C ALA A 90 -11.19 12.57 6.66
N MET A 91 -10.63 12.98 5.53
CA MET A 91 -10.38 12.09 4.39
C MET A 91 -9.48 10.90 4.74
N MET A 92 -8.44 11.12 5.57
CA MET A 92 -7.56 10.04 6.00
C MET A 92 -8.29 8.93 6.77
N GLN A 93 -9.39 9.23 7.44
CA GLN A 93 -10.21 8.22 8.14
C GLN A 93 -11.02 7.33 7.21
N GLU A 94 -11.16 7.72 5.95
CA GLU A 94 -11.94 6.99 4.94
C GLU A 94 -11.08 6.08 4.06
N VAL A 95 -9.77 6.08 4.24
CA VAL A 95 -8.83 5.28 3.44
C VAL A 95 -9.16 3.79 3.56
N THR A 96 -9.28 3.16 2.41
CA THR A 96 -9.60 1.74 2.29
C THR A 96 -8.37 0.91 1.93
N PHE A 97 -7.55 1.42 1.01
CA PHE A 97 -6.32 0.78 0.55
C PHE A 97 -5.19 1.80 0.44
N LEU A 98 -3.97 1.30 0.63
CA LEU A 98 -2.75 2.07 0.45
C LEU A 98 -1.84 1.33 -0.52
N LYS A 99 -1.19 2.11 -1.38
CA LYS A 99 -0.15 1.61 -2.28
C LYS A 99 1.12 2.41 -2.04
N LEU A 100 2.19 1.70 -1.71
CA LEU A 100 3.52 2.26 -1.52
C LEU A 100 4.34 1.99 -2.79
N LYS A 101 4.83 3.04 -3.42
CA LYS A 101 5.74 2.94 -4.55
C LYS A 101 7.16 2.87 -4.06
N LEU A 102 7.93 1.93 -4.59
CA LEU A 102 9.32 1.72 -4.24
C LEU A 102 10.25 2.14 -5.38
N THR A 103 11.46 2.52 -5.02
CA THR A 103 12.48 2.98 -5.98
C THR A 103 12.95 1.88 -6.95
N ASN A 104 12.69 0.62 -6.66
CA ASN A 104 13.02 -0.51 -7.53
C ASN A 104 11.93 -0.86 -8.56
N GLY A 105 10.88 -0.04 -8.69
CA GLY A 105 9.78 -0.27 -9.62
C GLY A 105 8.75 -1.30 -9.17
N LEU A 106 8.75 -1.65 -7.89
CA LEU A 106 7.74 -2.51 -7.28
C LEU A 106 6.83 -1.67 -6.38
N ASP A 107 5.59 -2.11 -6.24
CA ASP A 107 4.62 -1.53 -5.32
C ASP A 107 4.27 -2.52 -4.21
N ILE A 108 4.01 -2.02 -3.02
CA ILE A 108 3.37 -2.77 -1.94
C ILE A 108 1.94 -2.26 -1.80
N VAL A 109 0.98 -3.17 -1.78
CA VAL A 109 -0.43 -2.83 -1.62
C VAL A 109 -0.97 -3.45 -0.35
N ILE A 110 -1.54 -2.63 0.52
CA ILE A 110 -2.21 -3.08 1.74
C ILE A 110 -3.57 -2.40 1.90
N GLY A 111 -4.42 -2.96 2.74
CA GLY A 111 -5.69 -2.30 3.02
C GLY A 111 -6.65 -3.16 3.80
N ARG A 112 -7.42 -3.98 3.13
CA ARG A 112 -8.41 -4.83 3.78
C ARG A 112 -7.78 -6.12 4.27
N ASN A 113 -8.31 -6.66 5.37
CA ASN A 113 -7.70 -7.79 6.05
C ASN A 113 -7.81 -9.11 5.29
N ASP A 114 -8.92 -9.36 4.63
CA ASP A 114 -9.15 -10.52 3.77
C ASP A 114 -10.36 -10.28 2.85
N PHE A 115 -10.65 -11.24 1.98
CA PHE A 115 -11.77 -11.13 1.05
C PHE A 115 -13.12 -11.53 1.69
N VAL A 116 -13.13 -12.19 2.83
CA VAL A 116 -14.37 -12.60 3.54
C VAL A 116 -14.83 -11.49 4.47
N GLN A 117 -13.97 -11.07 5.39
CA GLN A 117 -14.28 -10.01 6.34
C GLN A 117 -14.22 -8.64 5.69
N ASN A 118 -13.26 -8.45 4.79
CA ASN A 118 -13.08 -7.23 4.01
C ASN A 118 -13.07 -5.96 4.89
N ALA A 119 -12.51 -6.08 6.10
CA ALA A 119 -12.50 -5.01 7.08
C ALA A 119 -11.48 -3.94 6.70
N ARG A 120 -11.88 -2.68 6.82
CA ARG A 120 -11.01 -1.53 6.57
C ARG A 120 -9.84 -1.49 7.55
N PRO A 121 -8.72 -0.86 7.17
CA PRO A 121 -7.63 -0.61 8.11
C PRO A 121 -8.11 0.16 9.33
N LYS A 122 -7.54 -0.14 10.48
CA LYS A 122 -7.70 0.70 11.66
C LYS A 122 -6.79 1.91 11.51
N ILE A 123 -7.38 3.09 11.64
CA ILE A 123 -6.66 4.34 11.40
C ILE A 123 -6.55 5.11 12.71
N LYS A 124 -5.32 5.46 13.08
CA LYS A 124 -5.02 6.30 14.23
C LYS A 124 -4.33 7.57 13.74
N ILE A 125 -4.87 8.73 14.09
CA ILE A 125 -4.27 10.01 13.73
C ILE A 125 -3.83 10.73 14.99
N LYS A 126 -2.56 11.13 15.02
CA LYS A 126 -1.98 12.00 16.02
C LYS A 126 -1.63 13.33 15.35
N THR A 127 -2.01 14.43 15.97
CA THR A 127 -1.74 15.75 15.40
C THR A 127 -1.16 16.69 16.44
N ASN A 128 -0.31 17.59 15.97
CA ASN A 128 0.10 18.79 16.68
C ASN A 128 -0.11 20.02 15.77
N ILE A 129 0.34 21.19 16.20
CA ILE A 129 0.14 22.44 15.45
C ILE A 129 0.84 22.39 14.08
N LYS A 130 1.95 21.65 13.95
CA LYS A 130 2.80 21.64 12.75
C LYS A 130 2.62 20.40 11.88
N THR A 131 2.41 19.24 12.48
CA THR A 131 2.43 17.96 11.78
C THR A 131 1.28 17.07 12.21
N ALA A 132 0.89 16.19 11.31
CA ALA A 132 0.00 15.07 11.57
C ALA A 132 0.72 13.76 11.22
N GLU A 133 0.43 12.72 11.97
CA GLU A 133 0.86 11.35 11.73
C GLU A 133 -0.38 10.46 11.65
N ALA A 134 -0.55 9.81 10.52
CA ALA A 134 -1.60 8.82 10.32
C ALA A 134 -0.97 7.43 10.31
N VAL A 135 -1.45 6.56 11.18
CA VAL A 135 -1.03 5.15 11.27
C VAL A 135 -2.19 4.28 10.83
N PHE A 136 -1.94 3.49 9.78
CA PHE A 136 -2.88 2.53 9.22
C PHE A 136 -2.45 1.13 9.62
N GLU A 137 -3.32 0.39 10.28
CA GLU A 137 -3.06 -0.98 10.74
C GLU A 137 -4.09 -1.92 10.13
N THR A 138 -3.63 -3.00 9.54
CA THR A 138 -4.49 -4.11 9.09
C THR A 138 -3.89 -5.46 9.49
N VAL A 139 -4.74 -6.46 9.64
CA VAL A 139 -4.32 -7.84 9.86
C VAL A 139 -4.81 -8.65 8.66
N SER A 140 -3.89 -9.21 7.91
CA SER A 140 -4.18 -9.99 6.71
C SER A 140 -3.87 -11.47 6.91
N ILE A 141 -4.54 -12.32 6.13
CA ILE A 141 -4.24 -13.75 6.05
C ILE A 141 -3.06 -14.04 5.12
N PHE A 142 -2.70 -13.07 4.27
CA PHE A 142 -1.55 -13.14 3.38
C PHE A 142 -0.51 -12.08 3.74
N PRO A 143 0.78 -12.39 3.57
CA PRO A 143 1.83 -11.38 3.66
C PRO A 143 1.66 -10.34 2.55
N SER A 144 2.20 -9.14 2.78
CA SER A 144 2.31 -8.14 1.73
C SER A 144 3.27 -8.62 0.66
N GLY A 145 2.84 -8.54 -0.59
CA GLY A 145 3.66 -8.92 -1.74
C GLY A 145 4.09 -7.71 -2.55
N PHE A 146 5.20 -7.87 -3.27
CA PHE A 146 5.63 -6.89 -4.26
C PHE A 146 4.90 -7.11 -5.57
N VAL A 147 4.26 -6.07 -6.05
CA VAL A 147 3.56 -6.07 -7.34
C VAL A 147 4.36 -5.22 -8.32
N PRO A 148 4.68 -5.72 -9.52
CA PRO A 148 5.34 -4.91 -10.54
C PRO A 148 4.50 -3.69 -10.90
N ASN A 149 5.14 -2.51 -10.89
CA ASN A 149 4.50 -1.28 -11.30
C ASN A 149 4.76 -1.07 -12.81
N PRO A 150 3.75 -1.14 -13.67
CA PRO A 150 3.94 -0.95 -15.11
C PRO A 150 4.43 0.46 -15.46
N ASP A 151 4.13 1.45 -14.64
CA ASP A 151 4.54 2.85 -14.87
C ASP A 151 6.00 3.11 -14.48
N ALA A 152 6.64 2.21 -13.74
CA ALA A 152 8.00 2.41 -13.23
C ALA A 152 9.07 2.24 -14.31
N TYR A 153 8.76 1.58 -15.39
CA TYR A 153 9.74 1.30 -16.44
C TYR A 153 9.94 2.44 -17.44
N GLY A 154 9.19 3.54 -17.33
CA GLY A 154 9.39 4.74 -18.11
C GLY A 154 9.43 4.53 -19.64
N LEU A 155 9.11 3.34 -20.09
CA LEU A 155 9.00 3.05 -21.51
C LEU A 155 7.67 3.65 -21.97
N PRO A 156 7.71 4.58 -22.95
CA PRO A 156 6.47 5.00 -23.57
C PRO A 156 5.77 3.75 -24.10
N ALA A 157 4.53 3.56 -23.71
CA ALA A 157 3.70 2.52 -24.25
C ALA A 157 3.69 2.71 -25.79
N PHE A 158 4.41 1.85 -26.47
CA PHE A 158 4.59 1.86 -27.93
C PHE A 158 5.43 3.01 -28.51
N ILE A 159 6.69 2.70 -28.77
CA ILE A 159 7.35 3.25 -29.95
C ILE A 159 6.84 2.39 -31.12
N PRO A 160 6.05 2.90 -32.07
CA PRO A 160 5.77 2.15 -33.29
C PRO A 160 7.08 2.03 -34.04
N LEU A 161 7.67 0.86 -34.03
CA LEU A 161 8.75 0.52 -34.96
C LEU A 161 8.14 0.47 -36.36
N THR A 162 8.11 1.59 -37.05
CA THR A 162 7.95 1.60 -38.48
C THR A 162 9.25 1.08 -39.05
N LEU A 163 9.29 -0.20 -39.36
CA LEU A 163 10.30 -0.81 -40.21
C LEU A 163 10.08 -0.27 -41.63
N TYR A 164 11.02 0.54 -42.08
CA TYR A 164 11.18 0.83 -43.50
C TYR A 164 12.05 -0.24 -44.17
#